data_ee54e678c80dc8cec465388ec437331f
#
_entry.id   ee54e678c80dc8cec465388ec437331f
#
_cell.length_a   1.000
_cell.length_b   1.000
_cell.length_c   1.000
_cell.angle_alpha   90.00
_cell.angle_beta   90.00
_cell.angle_gamma   90.00
#
_symmetry.space_group_name_H-M   'P 1'
#
loop_
_entity.id
_entity.type
_entity.pdbx_description
1 polymer ?
#
loop_
_entity_poly.entity_id
_entity_poly.type
_entity_poly.pdbx_seq_one_letter_code
_entity_poly.pdbx_strand_id
1 'polypeptide(L)'
;RMLQQSLSFFGDEFAGRISTKVMQTALAVRDTWFIVADILVYVIVYFGTLVGVVASFDTWLIAPFAGWLLLYIGTLVYFVPRLGKVGKLQADARSLMTGRITDAYTNIATVKLFAHGRREASYAREAMQEFMSTVHGQMRLVTGFEIVNTVLSALLVGSTALVALWLWGGSLIGVGAVAAATAMAMRLNGISHWVMWEMASLFEHVGTVQDGMATLTKPSSVVDAPGATELTVPRGEVRFEALNFHYPNGKTVIEGLDLHIRPGEKIGLVGRSGAGKSTLVNLLLRLHDIPQDGGSGGRILI
;
A
#
# COMPACT_ATOMS: atom_id res chain seq x y z
N ARG A 1 17.84 -3.01 -9.78
CA ARG A 1 16.96 -4.17 -9.73
C ARG A 1 15.74 -4.03 -10.64
N MET A 2 14.99 -2.89 -10.62
CA MET A 2 13.81 -2.71 -11.49
C MET A 2 14.17 -2.75 -12.99
N LEU A 3 15.23 -2.06 -13.41
CA LEU A 3 15.68 -2.08 -14.81
C LEU A 3 16.22 -3.46 -15.28
N GLN A 4 16.44 -4.37 -14.36
CA GLN A 4 16.87 -5.75 -14.63
C GLN A 4 15.70 -6.73 -14.67
N GLN A 5 14.48 -6.25 -14.56
CA GLN A 5 13.29 -7.07 -14.70
C GLN A 5 13.05 -7.48 -16.15
N SER A 6 12.34 -8.59 -16.33
CA SER A 6 11.98 -9.11 -17.65
C SER A 6 11.03 -8.19 -18.42
N LEU A 7 11.01 -8.31 -19.74
CA LEU A 7 10.11 -7.54 -20.60
C LEU A 7 8.63 -7.80 -20.25
N SER A 8 8.28 -9.01 -19.83
CA SER A 8 6.92 -9.37 -19.40
C SER A 8 6.46 -8.53 -18.22
N PHE A 9 7.33 -8.26 -17.25
CA PHE A 9 7.01 -7.38 -16.13
C PHE A 9 6.58 -5.99 -16.58
N PHE A 10 7.29 -5.40 -17.55
CA PHE A 10 6.97 -4.08 -18.10
C PHE A 10 5.76 -4.10 -19.04
N GLY A 11 5.43 -5.27 -19.62
CA GLY A 11 4.23 -5.46 -20.43
C GLY A 11 2.95 -5.50 -19.59
N ASP A 12 3.04 -6.07 -18.39
CA ASP A 12 1.91 -6.20 -17.46
C ASP A 12 1.67 -4.92 -16.63
N GLU A 13 2.71 -4.11 -16.44
CA GLU A 13 2.68 -2.90 -15.61
C GLU A 13 2.97 -1.65 -16.45
N PHE A 14 2.14 -0.61 -16.32
CA PHE A 14 2.42 0.67 -16.95
C PHE A 14 3.67 1.32 -16.34
N ALA A 15 4.58 1.80 -17.19
CA ALA A 15 5.83 2.44 -16.75
C ALA A 15 5.61 3.59 -15.75
N GLY A 16 4.57 4.39 -15.94
CA GLY A 16 4.18 5.45 -15.01
C GLY A 16 3.76 4.91 -13.64
N ARG A 17 3.08 3.77 -13.59
CA ARG A 17 2.70 3.11 -12.33
C ARG A 17 3.91 2.60 -11.56
N ILE A 18 4.88 1.99 -12.24
CA ILE A 18 6.11 1.51 -11.63
C ILE A 18 6.87 2.67 -10.99
N SER A 19 7.10 3.76 -11.74
CA SER A 19 7.77 4.95 -11.24
C SER A 19 7.07 5.54 -10.01
N THR A 20 5.74 5.68 -10.08
CA THR A 20 4.93 6.18 -8.98
C THR A 20 5.04 5.27 -7.75
N LYS A 21 4.94 3.95 -7.92
CA LYS A 21 5.08 2.98 -6.82
C LYS A 21 6.45 3.06 -6.15
N VAL A 22 7.54 3.16 -6.93
CA VAL A 22 8.90 3.30 -6.38
C VAL A 22 9.01 4.55 -5.52
N MET A 23 8.55 5.70 -6.04
CA MET A 23 8.58 6.98 -5.32
C MET A 23 7.70 6.94 -4.05
N GLN A 24 6.46 6.48 -4.17
CA GLN A 24 5.52 6.40 -3.05
C GLN A 24 6.01 5.45 -1.95
N THR A 25 6.60 4.30 -2.33
CA THR A 25 7.18 3.36 -1.38
C THR A 25 8.33 3.98 -0.60
N ALA A 26 9.24 4.69 -1.28
CA ALA A 26 10.36 5.35 -0.62
C ALA A 26 9.89 6.43 0.37
N LEU A 27 8.89 7.24 -0.02
CA LEU A 27 8.28 8.23 0.86
C LEU A 27 7.56 7.55 2.05
N ALA A 28 6.78 6.50 1.79
CA ALA A 28 6.06 5.78 2.83
C ALA A 28 7.01 5.11 3.85
N VAL A 29 8.15 4.57 3.43
CA VAL A 29 9.18 4.06 4.35
C VAL A 29 9.72 5.17 5.24
N ARG A 30 10.07 6.32 4.64
CA ARG A 30 10.52 7.49 5.40
C ARG A 30 9.48 7.91 6.44
N ASP A 31 8.23 8.09 6.01
CA ASP A 31 7.16 8.61 6.84
C ASP A 31 6.78 7.60 7.94
N THR A 32 6.75 6.30 7.63
CA THR A 32 6.61 5.23 8.63
C THR A 32 7.67 5.34 9.73
N TRP A 33 8.94 5.53 9.33
CA TRP A 33 10.03 5.66 10.30
C TRP A 33 9.89 6.90 11.18
N PHE A 34 9.55 8.05 10.58
CA PHE A 34 9.34 9.29 11.32
C PHE A 34 8.18 9.17 12.31
N ILE A 35 7.03 8.63 11.87
CA ILE A 35 5.86 8.46 12.74
C ILE A 35 6.18 7.52 13.91
N VAL A 36 6.82 6.39 13.65
CA VAL A 36 7.20 5.43 14.70
C VAL A 36 8.17 6.07 15.69
N ALA A 37 9.19 6.77 15.20
CA ALA A 37 10.16 7.45 16.07
C ALA A 37 9.50 8.56 16.89
N ASP A 38 8.66 9.38 16.27
CA ASP A 38 7.99 10.50 16.92
C ASP A 38 7.00 10.02 18.00
N ILE A 39 6.14 9.06 17.65
CA ILE A 39 5.20 8.46 18.62
C ILE A 39 5.95 7.80 19.77
N LEU A 40 6.99 6.98 19.50
CA LEU A 40 7.73 6.30 20.54
C LEU A 40 8.39 7.30 21.50
N VAL A 41 9.13 8.27 20.95
CA VAL A 41 9.81 9.29 21.77
C VAL A 41 8.79 10.10 22.55
N TYR A 42 7.76 10.61 21.87
CA TYR A 42 6.77 11.46 22.50
C TYR A 42 5.98 10.71 23.59
N VAL A 43 5.44 9.53 23.27
CA VAL A 43 4.63 8.76 24.22
C VAL A 43 5.47 8.31 25.41
N ILE A 44 6.69 7.77 25.20
CA ILE A 44 7.55 7.31 26.29
C ILE A 44 7.97 8.47 27.17
N VAL A 45 8.48 9.56 26.58
CA VAL A 45 8.97 10.70 27.35
C VAL A 45 7.82 11.41 28.06
N TYR A 46 6.75 11.72 27.32
CA TYR A 46 5.62 12.46 27.89
C TYR A 46 4.88 11.64 28.96
N PHE A 47 4.52 10.40 28.63
CA PHE A 47 3.79 9.52 29.56
C PHE A 47 4.67 9.13 30.76
N GLY A 48 5.94 8.84 30.53
CA GLY A 48 6.90 8.57 31.61
C GLY A 48 7.08 9.76 32.56
N THR A 49 7.20 10.98 31.99
CA THR A 49 7.29 12.21 32.80
C THR A 49 5.99 12.45 33.56
N LEU A 50 4.84 12.30 32.89
CA LEU A 50 3.53 12.48 33.51
C LEU A 50 3.34 11.52 34.69
N VAL A 51 3.60 10.23 34.50
CA VAL A 51 3.50 9.22 35.54
C VAL A 51 4.49 9.51 36.68
N GLY A 52 5.71 9.92 36.36
CA GLY A 52 6.71 10.31 37.36
C GLY A 52 6.26 11.50 38.23
N VAL A 53 5.72 12.55 37.61
CA VAL A 53 5.21 13.72 38.33
C VAL A 53 3.98 13.37 39.16
N VAL A 54 3.03 12.62 38.59
CA VAL A 54 1.81 12.21 39.33
C VAL A 54 2.15 11.29 40.50
N ALA A 55 3.10 10.36 40.32
CA ALA A 55 3.61 9.47 41.36
C ALA A 55 4.30 10.23 42.51
N SER A 56 4.94 11.36 42.20
CA SER A 56 5.59 12.21 43.23
C SER A 56 4.57 12.90 44.16
N PHE A 57 3.31 13.03 43.75
CA PHE A 57 2.26 13.54 44.61
C PHE A 57 1.67 12.42 45.49
N ASP A 58 1.20 11.32 44.84
CA ASP A 58 0.73 10.12 45.52
C ASP A 58 0.57 8.98 44.51
N THR A 59 0.86 7.75 44.96
CA THR A 59 0.79 6.54 44.10
C THR A 59 -0.65 6.22 43.64
N TRP A 60 -1.68 6.54 44.42
CA TRP A 60 -3.08 6.32 44.05
C TRP A 60 -3.51 7.13 42.83
N LEU A 61 -2.89 8.27 42.60
CA LEU A 61 -3.16 9.10 41.44
C LEU A 61 -2.73 8.44 40.11
N ILE A 62 -1.87 7.42 40.15
CA ILE A 62 -1.49 6.67 38.92
C ILE A 62 -2.66 5.83 38.41
N ALA A 63 -3.52 5.32 39.28
CA ALA A 63 -4.60 4.38 38.90
C ALA A 63 -5.54 4.92 37.79
N PRO A 64 -6.06 6.15 37.83
CA PRO A 64 -6.87 6.74 36.74
C PRO A 64 -6.12 6.77 35.41
N PHE A 65 -4.83 7.15 35.40
CA PHE A 65 -4.04 7.25 34.18
C PHE A 65 -3.72 5.87 33.60
N ALA A 66 -3.37 4.88 34.42
CA ALA A 66 -3.11 3.52 33.99
C ALA A 66 -4.40 2.86 33.43
N GLY A 67 -5.52 3.02 34.12
CA GLY A 67 -6.82 2.53 33.64
C GLY A 67 -7.24 3.15 32.33
N TRP A 68 -7.09 4.48 32.19
CA TRP A 68 -7.32 5.17 30.93
C TRP A 68 -6.42 4.67 29.82
N LEU A 69 -5.11 4.49 30.05
CA LEU A 69 -4.16 4.03 29.06
C LEU A 69 -4.54 2.66 28.50
N LEU A 70 -4.92 1.72 29.36
CA LEU A 70 -5.36 0.37 28.95
C LEU A 70 -6.61 0.44 28.08
N LEU A 71 -7.62 1.24 28.47
CA LEU A 71 -8.84 1.42 27.69
C LEU A 71 -8.56 2.13 26.36
N TYR A 72 -7.66 3.11 26.36
CA TYR A 72 -7.25 3.84 25.16
C TYR A 72 -6.51 2.94 24.17
N ILE A 73 -5.58 2.09 24.63
CA ILE A 73 -4.93 1.07 23.79
C ILE A 73 -5.98 0.13 23.18
N GLY A 74 -6.95 -0.33 23.96
CA GLY A 74 -8.07 -1.13 23.45
C GLY A 74 -8.87 -0.41 22.36
N THR A 75 -9.10 0.90 22.53
CA THR A 75 -9.76 1.76 21.53
C THR A 75 -8.93 1.85 20.24
N LEU A 76 -7.62 2.06 20.33
CA LEU A 76 -6.74 2.09 19.16
C LEU A 76 -6.74 0.75 18.41
N VAL A 77 -6.60 -0.38 19.13
CA VAL A 77 -6.62 -1.73 18.54
C VAL A 77 -7.95 -2.00 17.82
N TYR A 78 -9.05 -1.44 18.30
CA TYR A 78 -10.37 -1.60 17.68
C TYR A 78 -10.55 -0.70 16.44
N PHE A 79 -10.26 0.61 16.55
CA PHE A 79 -10.60 1.59 15.51
C PHE A 79 -9.56 1.70 14.40
N VAL A 80 -8.25 1.66 14.71
CA VAL A 80 -7.20 1.92 13.72
C VAL A 80 -7.20 0.91 12.56
N PRO A 81 -7.28 -0.41 12.76
CA PRO A 81 -7.34 -1.36 11.64
C PRO A 81 -8.60 -1.21 10.78
N ARG A 82 -9.72 -0.79 11.41
CA ARG A 82 -10.99 -0.55 10.69
C ARG A 82 -10.91 0.70 9.83
N LEU A 83 -10.31 1.78 10.35
CA LEU A 83 -10.06 3.00 9.60
C LEU A 83 -9.15 2.73 8.39
N GLY A 84 -8.09 1.94 8.57
CA GLY A 84 -7.20 1.54 7.48
C GLY A 84 -7.94 0.76 6.36
N LYS A 85 -8.82 -0.18 6.72
CA LYS A 85 -9.63 -0.92 5.74
C LYS A 85 -10.58 -0.01 4.96
N VAL A 86 -11.30 0.86 5.66
CA VAL A 86 -12.25 1.79 5.02
C VAL A 86 -11.51 2.84 4.21
N GLY A 87 -10.34 3.30 4.66
CA GLY A 87 -9.47 4.20 3.91
C GLY A 87 -9.04 3.62 2.57
N LYS A 88 -8.68 2.33 2.53
CA LYS A 88 -8.36 1.63 1.27
C LYS A 88 -9.57 1.60 0.32
N LEU A 89 -10.75 1.19 0.81
CA LEU A 89 -11.98 1.18 -0.01
C LEU A 89 -12.31 2.57 -0.54
N GLN A 90 -12.09 3.62 0.25
CA GLN A 90 -12.29 5.00 -0.17
C GLN A 90 -11.30 5.42 -1.26
N ALA A 91 -10.02 5.02 -1.16
CA ALA A 91 -9.01 5.30 -2.15
C ALA A 91 -9.34 4.62 -3.50
N ASP A 92 -9.79 3.36 -3.47
CA ASP A 92 -10.20 2.61 -4.64
C ASP A 92 -11.42 3.26 -5.32
N ALA A 93 -12.45 3.63 -4.55
CA ALA A 93 -13.65 4.31 -5.07
C ALA A 93 -13.33 5.71 -5.63
N ARG A 94 -12.42 6.46 -4.99
CA ARG A 94 -11.93 7.74 -5.49
C ARG A 94 -11.21 7.57 -6.83
N SER A 95 -10.34 6.57 -6.94
CA SER A 95 -9.61 6.27 -8.17
C SER A 95 -10.57 5.94 -9.32
N LEU A 96 -11.57 5.10 -9.05
CA LEU A 96 -12.61 4.75 -10.02
C LEU A 96 -13.41 5.98 -10.48
N MET A 97 -13.86 6.82 -9.55
CA MET A 97 -14.58 8.06 -9.84
C MET A 97 -13.73 9.00 -10.70
N THR A 98 -12.47 9.21 -10.29
CA THR A 98 -11.55 10.08 -11.04
C THR A 98 -11.28 9.52 -12.43
N GLY A 99 -11.08 8.20 -12.56
CA GLY A 99 -10.88 7.52 -13.84
C GLY A 99 -12.07 7.74 -14.78
N ARG A 100 -13.31 7.50 -14.35
CA ARG A 100 -14.53 7.71 -15.16
C ARG A 100 -14.68 9.16 -15.65
N ILE A 101 -14.40 10.14 -14.78
CA ILE A 101 -14.47 11.56 -15.13
C ILE A 101 -13.37 11.91 -16.14
N THR A 102 -12.15 11.44 -15.92
CA THR A 102 -11.02 11.66 -16.83
C THR A 102 -11.28 11.07 -18.21
N ASP A 103 -11.81 9.84 -18.26
CA ASP A 103 -12.16 9.17 -19.53
C ASP A 103 -13.22 9.96 -20.32
N ALA A 104 -14.25 10.47 -19.63
CA ALA A 104 -15.29 11.30 -20.27
C ALA A 104 -14.69 12.59 -20.86
N TYR A 105 -13.76 13.24 -20.15
CA TYR A 105 -13.10 14.46 -20.67
C TYR A 105 -12.10 14.16 -21.77
N THR A 106 -11.34 13.09 -21.67
CA THR A 106 -10.37 12.67 -22.71
C THR A 106 -11.11 12.36 -24.03
N ASN A 107 -12.27 11.75 -23.94
CA ASN A 107 -13.09 11.39 -25.10
C ASN A 107 -14.24 12.38 -25.37
N ILE A 108 -14.11 13.63 -24.93
CA ILE A 108 -15.21 14.62 -24.98
C ILE A 108 -15.75 14.85 -26.38
N ALA A 109 -14.92 14.79 -27.43
CA ALA A 109 -15.35 14.91 -28.81
C ALA A 109 -16.35 13.80 -29.17
N THR A 110 -16.08 12.56 -28.81
CA THR A 110 -16.95 11.40 -29.00
C THR A 110 -18.27 11.55 -28.23
N VAL A 111 -18.17 11.93 -26.94
CA VAL A 111 -19.35 12.19 -26.08
C VAL A 111 -20.26 13.26 -26.69
N LYS A 112 -19.69 14.32 -27.24
CA LYS A 112 -20.43 15.40 -27.90
C LYS A 112 -21.02 14.96 -29.24
N LEU A 113 -20.23 14.23 -30.05
CA LEU A 113 -20.65 13.75 -31.37
C LEU A 113 -21.90 12.85 -31.30
N PHE A 114 -21.95 11.96 -30.29
CA PHE A 114 -23.07 11.04 -30.09
C PHE A 114 -24.14 11.55 -29.13
N ALA A 115 -24.03 12.79 -28.66
CA ALA A 115 -24.94 13.41 -27.69
C ALA A 115 -25.10 12.60 -26.37
N HIS A 116 -24.10 11.82 -25.97
CA HIS A 116 -24.13 10.93 -24.80
C HIS A 116 -23.89 11.67 -23.47
N GLY A 117 -23.91 12.99 -23.41
CA GLY A 117 -23.59 13.76 -22.22
C GLY A 117 -24.40 13.39 -20.96
N ARG A 118 -25.69 13.05 -21.12
CA ARG A 118 -26.54 12.60 -19.99
C ARG A 118 -26.11 11.23 -19.46
N ARG A 119 -25.73 10.32 -20.35
CA ARG A 119 -25.27 8.96 -19.99
C ARG A 119 -23.94 9.03 -19.23
N GLU A 120 -22.99 9.80 -19.73
CA GLU A 120 -21.70 10.00 -19.06
C GLU A 120 -21.87 10.70 -17.70
N ALA A 121 -22.74 11.68 -17.59
CA ALA A 121 -23.06 12.32 -16.31
C ALA A 121 -23.71 11.35 -15.31
N SER A 122 -24.57 10.42 -15.78
CA SER A 122 -25.12 9.36 -14.91
C SER A 122 -24.04 8.41 -14.43
N TYR A 123 -23.15 7.98 -15.33
CA TYR A 123 -22.05 7.07 -15.03
C TYR A 123 -21.04 7.67 -14.01
N ALA A 124 -20.74 8.97 -14.17
CA ALA A 124 -19.92 9.70 -13.21
C ALA A 124 -20.63 9.86 -11.85
N ARG A 125 -21.94 10.10 -11.85
CA ARG A 125 -22.76 10.22 -10.63
C ARG A 125 -22.81 8.92 -9.83
N GLU A 126 -22.93 7.77 -10.49
CA GLU A 126 -22.89 6.46 -9.84
C GLU A 126 -21.56 6.24 -9.12
N ALA A 127 -20.44 6.53 -9.78
CA ALA A 127 -19.12 6.43 -9.15
C ALA A 127 -18.95 7.41 -7.97
N MET A 128 -19.54 8.61 -8.07
CA MET A 128 -19.54 9.57 -6.97
C MET A 128 -20.39 9.08 -5.79
N GLN A 129 -21.55 8.44 -6.04
CA GLN A 129 -22.37 7.86 -4.99
C GLN A 129 -21.64 6.72 -4.26
N GLU A 130 -20.94 5.86 -5.01
CA GLU A 130 -20.10 4.80 -4.45
C GLU A 130 -19.00 5.39 -3.57
N PHE A 131 -18.26 6.39 -4.06
CA PHE A 131 -17.26 7.12 -3.27
C PHE A 131 -17.87 7.73 -2.00
N MET A 132 -19.01 8.44 -2.11
CA MET A 132 -19.69 9.03 -0.95
C MET A 132 -20.13 8.01 0.09
N SER A 133 -20.51 6.81 -0.33
CA SER A 133 -20.86 5.73 0.61
C SER A 133 -19.67 5.30 1.46
N THR A 134 -18.47 5.25 0.87
CA THR A 134 -17.23 4.95 1.59
C THR A 134 -16.82 6.08 2.53
N VAL A 135 -16.99 7.34 2.09
CA VAL A 135 -16.78 8.53 2.94
C VAL A 135 -17.69 8.50 4.18
N HIS A 136 -18.98 8.21 3.99
CA HIS A 136 -19.91 8.08 5.12
C HIS A 136 -19.52 6.94 6.07
N GLY A 137 -19.01 5.82 5.54
CA GLY A 137 -18.46 4.71 6.33
C GLY A 137 -17.29 5.16 7.20
N GLN A 138 -16.35 5.90 6.62
CA GLN A 138 -15.19 6.45 7.33
C GLN A 138 -15.62 7.46 8.40
N MET A 139 -16.51 8.40 8.06
CA MET A 139 -16.99 9.40 9.01
C MET A 139 -17.70 8.80 10.22
N ARG A 140 -18.48 7.73 10.02
CA ARG A 140 -19.09 6.99 11.14
C ARG A 140 -18.08 6.38 12.10
N LEU A 141 -16.97 5.82 11.57
CA LEU A 141 -15.89 5.30 12.39
C LEU A 141 -15.15 6.41 13.14
N VAL A 142 -14.85 7.53 12.45
CA VAL A 142 -14.23 8.71 13.07
C VAL A 142 -15.12 9.24 14.20
N THR A 143 -16.41 9.45 13.94
CA THR A 143 -17.36 9.93 14.95
C THR A 143 -17.47 8.93 16.13
N GLY A 144 -17.50 7.63 15.84
CA GLY A 144 -17.50 6.61 16.89
C GLY A 144 -16.25 6.67 17.77
N PHE A 145 -15.07 6.83 17.17
CA PHE A 145 -13.84 7.03 17.92
C PHE A 145 -13.90 8.32 18.76
N GLU A 146 -14.34 9.44 18.18
CA GLU A 146 -14.46 10.73 18.88
C GLU A 146 -15.36 10.63 20.13
N ILE A 147 -16.50 9.94 20.01
CA ILE A 147 -17.41 9.70 21.14
C ILE A 147 -16.69 8.90 22.23
N VAL A 148 -16.07 7.76 21.87
CA VAL A 148 -15.36 6.92 22.83
C VAL A 148 -14.21 7.69 23.49
N ASN A 149 -13.42 8.40 22.71
CA ASN A 149 -12.29 9.17 23.23
C ASN A 149 -12.74 10.30 24.16
N THR A 150 -13.84 11.00 23.83
CA THR A 150 -14.42 12.04 24.69
C THR A 150 -14.92 11.45 26.02
N VAL A 151 -15.59 10.28 25.98
CA VAL A 151 -16.04 9.59 27.19
C VAL A 151 -14.85 9.12 28.04
N LEU A 152 -13.81 8.53 27.42
CA LEU A 152 -12.61 8.13 28.14
C LEU A 152 -11.88 9.32 28.77
N SER A 153 -11.82 10.46 28.08
CA SER A 153 -11.20 11.68 28.59
C SER A 153 -12.01 12.27 29.76
N ALA A 154 -13.34 12.26 29.66
CA ALA A 154 -14.21 12.71 30.76
C ALA A 154 -14.07 11.81 32.00
N LEU A 155 -13.98 10.49 31.77
CA LEU A 155 -13.73 9.53 32.86
C LEU A 155 -12.35 9.73 33.47
N LEU A 156 -11.31 9.97 32.68
CA LEU A 156 -9.97 10.27 33.18
C LEU A 156 -9.96 11.53 34.05
N VAL A 157 -10.49 12.63 33.53
CA VAL A 157 -10.54 13.90 34.29
C VAL A 157 -11.36 13.75 35.55
N GLY A 158 -12.55 13.15 35.46
CA GLY A 158 -13.46 12.94 36.60
C GLY A 158 -12.86 12.03 37.67
N SER A 159 -12.30 10.90 37.28
CA SER A 159 -11.66 9.95 38.22
C SER A 159 -10.41 10.53 38.86
N THR A 160 -9.57 11.25 38.08
CA THR A 160 -8.39 11.94 38.60
C THR A 160 -8.78 13.00 39.62
N ALA A 161 -9.78 13.85 39.30
CA ALA A 161 -10.27 14.86 40.22
C ALA A 161 -10.85 14.22 41.49
N LEU A 162 -11.63 13.16 41.38
CA LEU A 162 -12.21 12.44 42.51
C LEU A 162 -11.13 11.87 43.44
N VAL A 163 -10.14 11.16 42.90
CA VAL A 163 -9.02 10.60 43.67
C VAL A 163 -8.20 11.74 44.31
N ALA A 164 -7.88 12.77 43.53
CA ALA A 164 -7.13 13.93 44.05
C ALA A 164 -7.85 14.66 45.19
N LEU A 165 -9.17 14.90 45.08
CA LEU A 165 -9.98 15.47 46.15
C LEU A 165 -10.08 14.60 47.39
N TRP A 166 -10.19 13.26 47.19
CA TRP A 166 -10.20 12.31 48.30
C TRP A 166 -8.88 12.31 49.07
N LEU A 167 -7.72 12.35 48.37
CA LEU A 167 -6.41 12.43 48.98
C LEU A 167 -6.18 13.80 49.67
N TRP A 168 -6.67 14.88 49.07
CA TRP A 168 -6.61 16.22 49.69
C TRP A 168 -7.44 16.30 50.97
N GLY A 169 -8.65 15.74 50.97
CA GLY A 169 -9.50 15.65 52.18
C GLY A 169 -8.86 14.83 53.30
N GLY A 170 -8.01 13.86 52.96
CA GLY A 170 -7.14 13.12 53.90
C GLY A 170 -5.86 13.87 54.30
N SER A 171 -5.63 15.11 53.82
CA SER A 171 -4.41 15.88 54.01
C SER A 171 -3.13 15.21 53.49
N LEU A 172 -3.26 14.28 52.54
CA LEU A 172 -2.11 13.52 51.94
C LEU A 172 -1.45 14.34 50.83
N ILE A 173 -2.18 15.18 50.12
CA ILE A 173 -1.66 16.06 49.07
C ILE A 173 -2.14 17.49 49.22
N GLY A 174 -1.38 18.46 48.64
CA GLY A 174 -1.75 19.87 48.64
C GLY A 174 -2.68 20.24 47.48
N VAL A 175 -3.35 21.40 47.57
CA VAL A 175 -4.23 21.93 46.52
C VAL A 175 -3.51 22.06 45.15
N GLY A 176 -2.22 22.41 45.17
CA GLY A 176 -1.40 22.47 43.95
C GLY A 176 -1.30 21.12 43.23
N ALA A 177 -1.22 20.01 43.96
CA ALA A 177 -1.19 18.66 43.37
C ALA A 177 -2.55 18.29 42.72
N VAL A 178 -3.67 18.70 43.35
CA VAL A 178 -5.03 18.50 42.76
C VAL A 178 -5.13 19.24 41.43
N ALA A 179 -4.73 20.51 41.40
CA ALA A 179 -4.76 21.32 40.18
C ALA A 179 -3.84 20.76 39.10
N ALA A 180 -2.62 20.37 39.46
CA ALA A 180 -1.63 19.82 38.52
C ALA A 180 -2.10 18.47 37.92
N ALA A 181 -2.56 17.53 38.75
CA ALA A 181 -3.04 16.22 38.25
C ALA A 181 -4.25 16.37 37.33
N THR A 182 -5.19 17.24 37.68
CA THR A 182 -6.37 17.49 36.83
C THR A 182 -5.98 18.16 35.51
N ALA A 183 -5.07 19.14 35.51
CA ALA A 183 -4.57 19.78 34.29
C ALA A 183 -3.83 18.79 33.40
N MET A 184 -3.04 17.86 33.96
CA MET A 184 -2.38 16.79 33.21
C MET A 184 -3.39 15.83 32.56
N ALA A 185 -4.47 15.47 33.28
CA ALA A 185 -5.55 14.66 32.73
C ALA A 185 -6.24 15.34 31.55
N MET A 186 -6.52 16.65 31.66
CA MET A 186 -7.11 17.43 30.56
C MET A 186 -6.20 17.51 29.33
N ARG A 187 -4.90 17.63 29.53
CA ARG A 187 -3.93 17.71 28.43
C ARG A 187 -3.84 16.40 27.62
N LEU A 188 -4.05 15.25 28.25
CA LEU A 188 -4.06 13.95 27.56
C LEU A 188 -5.15 13.83 26.49
N ASN A 189 -6.25 14.55 26.61
CA ASN A 189 -7.31 14.56 25.61
C ASN A 189 -6.79 15.03 24.23
N GLY A 190 -6.06 16.12 24.17
CA GLY A 190 -5.48 16.60 22.90
C GLY A 190 -4.45 15.63 22.30
N ILE A 191 -3.66 15.01 23.17
CA ILE A 191 -2.63 14.04 22.75
C ILE A 191 -3.27 12.76 22.20
N SER A 192 -4.35 12.28 22.79
CA SER A 192 -5.04 11.08 22.33
C SER A 192 -5.60 11.22 20.92
N HIS A 193 -6.12 12.39 20.55
CA HIS A 193 -6.55 12.68 19.18
C HIS A 193 -5.38 12.61 18.18
N TRP A 194 -4.27 13.29 18.52
CA TRP A 194 -3.08 13.29 17.68
C TRP A 194 -2.54 11.87 17.47
N VAL A 195 -2.37 11.08 18.53
CA VAL A 195 -1.88 9.69 18.45
C VAL A 195 -2.78 8.83 17.56
N MET A 196 -4.11 8.99 17.61
CA MET A 196 -5.01 8.25 16.72
C MET A 196 -4.75 8.55 15.25
N TRP A 197 -4.63 9.82 14.89
CA TRP A 197 -4.38 10.23 13.51
C TRP A 197 -3.02 9.73 13.01
N GLU A 198 -1.98 9.82 13.83
CA GLU A 198 -0.66 9.27 13.51
C GLU A 198 -0.68 7.75 13.34
N MET A 199 -1.41 7.05 14.21
CA MET A 199 -1.58 5.59 14.06
C MET A 199 -2.36 5.23 12.80
N ALA A 200 -3.39 5.98 12.43
CA ALA A 200 -4.11 5.76 11.18
C ALA A 200 -3.21 5.99 9.96
N SER A 201 -2.43 7.06 9.94
CA SER A 201 -1.43 7.35 8.91
C SER A 201 -0.33 6.28 8.83
N LEU A 202 0.13 5.80 9.99
CA LEU A 202 1.11 4.72 10.05
C LEU A 202 0.61 3.45 9.33
N PHE A 203 -0.64 3.06 9.56
CA PHE A 203 -1.23 1.89 8.88
C PHE A 203 -1.36 2.10 7.36
N GLU A 204 -1.70 3.32 6.91
CA GLU A 204 -1.75 3.67 5.50
C GLU A 204 -0.36 3.58 4.85
N HIS A 205 0.66 4.14 5.49
CA HIS A 205 2.05 4.07 5.00
C HIS A 205 2.59 2.65 4.99
N VAL A 206 2.33 1.85 6.03
CA VAL A 206 2.70 0.43 6.06
C VAL A 206 2.02 -0.33 4.91
N GLY A 207 0.75 -0.07 4.63
CA GLY A 207 0.04 -0.63 3.48
C GLY A 207 0.70 -0.27 2.14
N THR A 208 1.09 1.00 1.97
CA THR A 208 1.81 1.49 0.78
C THR A 208 3.19 0.81 0.64
N VAL A 209 3.91 0.64 1.75
CA VAL A 209 5.20 -0.09 1.75
C VAL A 209 4.99 -1.55 1.34
N GLN A 210 3.97 -2.23 1.87
CA GLN A 210 3.67 -3.62 1.51
C GLN A 210 3.33 -3.78 0.03
N ASP A 211 2.47 -2.92 -0.54
CA ASP A 211 2.13 -2.93 -1.96
C ASP A 211 3.35 -2.64 -2.84
N GLY A 212 4.14 -1.65 -2.46
CA GLY A 212 5.39 -1.33 -3.15
C GLY A 212 6.39 -2.47 -3.12
N MET A 213 6.62 -3.06 -1.95
CA MET A 213 7.53 -4.19 -1.79
C MET A 213 7.06 -5.41 -2.58
N ALA A 214 5.77 -5.72 -2.62
CA ALA A 214 5.22 -6.80 -3.43
C ALA A 214 5.56 -6.63 -4.92
N THR A 215 5.59 -5.39 -5.43
CA THR A 215 6.00 -5.09 -6.80
C THR A 215 7.53 -5.11 -6.98
N LEU A 216 8.28 -4.52 -6.05
CA LEU A 216 9.74 -4.38 -6.12
C LEU A 216 10.49 -5.71 -5.91
N THR A 217 9.89 -6.65 -5.17
CA THR A 217 10.47 -7.96 -4.86
C THR A 217 10.02 -9.07 -5.81
N LYS A 218 9.12 -8.75 -6.76
CA LYS A 218 8.65 -9.71 -7.76
C LYS A 218 9.86 -10.38 -8.44
N PRO A 219 9.94 -11.71 -8.49
CA PRO A 219 11.05 -12.40 -9.15
C PRO A 219 11.05 -12.11 -10.66
N SER A 220 12.23 -12.05 -11.27
CA SER A 220 12.32 -11.98 -12.73
C SER A 220 11.84 -13.29 -13.34
N SER A 221 11.10 -13.21 -14.43
CA SER A 221 10.66 -14.38 -15.19
C SER A 221 11.77 -14.92 -16.13
N VAL A 222 12.85 -14.16 -16.32
CA VAL A 222 14.03 -14.59 -17.10
C VAL A 222 15.21 -14.61 -16.15
N VAL A 223 15.74 -15.80 -15.87
CA VAL A 223 16.84 -16.00 -14.92
C VAL A 223 17.86 -16.96 -15.54
N ASP A 224 19.14 -16.64 -15.38
CA ASP A 224 20.20 -17.51 -15.86
C ASP A 224 20.25 -18.81 -15.06
N ALA A 225 20.50 -19.90 -15.77
CA ALA A 225 20.68 -21.21 -15.14
C ALA A 225 21.93 -21.19 -14.24
N PRO A 226 21.94 -21.97 -13.13
CA PRO A 226 23.14 -22.11 -12.33
C PRO A 226 24.33 -22.59 -13.17
N GLY A 227 25.42 -21.80 -13.18
CA GLY A 227 26.60 -22.11 -13.98
C GLY A 227 26.54 -21.63 -15.45
N ALA A 228 25.57 -20.79 -15.82
CA ALA A 228 25.54 -20.18 -17.15
C ALA A 228 26.82 -19.36 -17.38
N THR A 229 27.41 -19.53 -18.56
CA THR A 229 28.60 -18.80 -19.02
C THR A 229 28.19 -17.70 -19.99
N GLU A 230 29.05 -16.72 -20.17
CA GLU A 230 28.84 -15.66 -21.16
C GLU A 230 28.76 -16.26 -22.57
N LEU A 231 27.69 -15.89 -23.31
CA LEU A 231 27.49 -16.39 -24.66
C LEU A 231 28.48 -15.75 -25.64
N THR A 232 29.29 -16.57 -26.27
CA THR A 232 30.14 -16.12 -27.38
C THR A 232 29.61 -16.71 -28.70
N VAL A 233 29.38 -15.84 -29.68
CA VAL A 233 28.78 -16.21 -30.97
C VAL A 233 29.82 -16.08 -32.10
N PRO A 234 30.68 -17.08 -32.32
CA PRO A 234 31.79 -16.97 -33.29
C PRO A 234 31.32 -17.07 -34.74
N ARG A 235 30.21 -17.71 -35.05
CA ARG A 235 29.75 -17.96 -36.43
C ARG A 235 28.36 -17.41 -36.74
N GLY A 236 27.53 -17.12 -35.75
CA GLY A 236 26.16 -16.60 -35.93
C GLY A 236 25.20 -17.63 -36.54
N GLU A 237 25.37 -18.90 -36.20
CA GLU A 237 24.42 -19.97 -36.50
C GLU A 237 23.30 -19.98 -35.46
N VAL A 238 22.02 -20.15 -35.88
CA VAL A 238 20.89 -20.23 -34.98
C VAL A 238 20.03 -21.44 -35.31
N ARG A 239 19.67 -22.23 -34.28
CA ARG A 239 18.76 -23.38 -34.43
C ARG A 239 17.62 -23.27 -33.42
N PHE A 240 16.42 -23.40 -33.93
CA PHE A 240 15.21 -23.63 -33.13
C PHE A 240 14.86 -25.11 -33.28
N GLU A 241 14.78 -25.83 -32.16
CA GLU A 241 14.50 -27.26 -32.14
C GLU A 241 13.21 -27.52 -31.35
N ALA A 242 12.18 -28.01 -32.02
CA ALA A 242 10.85 -28.35 -31.50
C ALA A 242 10.29 -27.21 -30.60
N LEU A 243 10.48 -25.94 -30.99
CA LEU A 243 10.14 -24.80 -30.19
C LEU A 243 8.64 -24.66 -30.01
N ASN A 244 8.19 -24.69 -28.75
CA ASN A 244 6.82 -24.40 -28.35
C ASN A 244 6.79 -23.19 -27.42
N PHE A 245 5.88 -22.25 -27.66
CA PHE A 245 5.75 -21.09 -26.82
C PHE A 245 4.30 -20.63 -26.68
N HIS A 246 3.92 -20.33 -25.44
CA HIS A 246 2.68 -19.66 -25.09
C HIS A 246 2.96 -18.52 -24.11
N TYR A 247 2.17 -17.46 -24.19
CA TYR A 247 2.22 -16.39 -23.19
C TYR A 247 1.49 -16.83 -21.90
N PRO A 248 1.74 -16.16 -20.75
CA PRO A 248 1.10 -16.49 -19.47
C PRO A 248 -0.44 -16.49 -19.50
N ASN A 249 -1.04 -15.82 -20.48
CA ASN A 249 -2.50 -15.82 -20.70
C ASN A 249 -3.03 -17.13 -21.36
N GLY A 250 -2.17 -18.14 -21.53
CA GLY A 250 -2.53 -19.45 -22.08
C GLY A 250 -2.65 -19.51 -23.61
N LYS A 251 -2.43 -18.39 -24.33
CA LYS A 251 -2.50 -18.38 -25.80
C LYS A 251 -1.22 -18.96 -26.39
N THR A 252 -1.30 -20.11 -27.03
CA THR A 252 -0.20 -20.71 -27.82
C THR A 252 0.06 -19.87 -29.06
N VAL A 253 1.33 -19.57 -29.32
CA VAL A 253 1.78 -18.71 -30.41
C VAL A 253 2.71 -19.42 -31.35
N ILE A 254 3.54 -20.34 -30.85
CA ILE A 254 4.49 -21.18 -31.63
C ILE A 254 4.30 -22.61 -31.19
N GLU A 255 4.16 -23.50 -32.16
CA GLU A 255 3.97 -24.94 -31.96
C GLU A 255 4.95 -25.74 -32.84
N GLY A 256 5.87 -26.49 -32.18
CA GLY A 256 6.77 -27.42 -32.82
C GLY A 256 7.64 -26.81 -33.93
N LEU A 257 8.12 -25.58 -33.75
CA LEU A 257 8.93 -24.93 -34.79
C LEU A 257 10.34 -25.46 -34.80
N ASP A 258 10.73 -26.03 -35.96
CA ASP A 258 12.10 -26.39 -36.31
C ASP A 258 12.62 -25.43 -37.38
N LEU A 259 13.69 -24.70 -37.11
CA LEU A 259 14.28 -23.74 -38.03
C LEU A 259 15.79 -23.70 -37.83
N HIS A 260 16.55 -23.84 -38.90
CA HIS A 260 18.00 -23.75 -38.93
C HIS A 260 18.45 -22.59 -39.80
N ILE A 261 19.14 -21.63 -39.21
CA ILE A 261 19.70 -20.44 -39.86
C ILE A 261 21.22 -20.62 -39.90
N ARG A 262 21.78 -20.65 -41.10
CA ARG A 262 23.23 -20.82 -41.29
C ARG A 262 23.99 -19.52 -41.07
N PRO A 263 25.29 -19.59 -40.76
CA PRO A 263 26.12 -18.39 -40.65
C PRO A 263 26.02 -17.46 -41.87
N GLY A 264 25.71 -16.18 -41.63
CA GLY A 264 25.55 -15.18 -42.70
C GLY A 264 24.29 -15.24 -43.52
N GLU A 265 23.37 -16.20 -43.25
CA GLU A 265 22.11 -16.34 -43.95
C GLU A 265 21.14 -15.20 -43.56
N LYS A 266 20.39 -14.72 -44.55
CA LYS A 266 19.34 -13.69 -44.37
C LYS A 266 17.97 -14.35 -44.54
N ILE A 267 17.18 -14.36 -43.48
CA ILE A 267 15.83 -14.96 -43.50
C ILE A 267 14.77 -13.87 -43.36
N GLY A 268 13.77 -13.92 -44.20
CA GLY A 268 12.58 -13.10 -44.10
C GLY A 268 11.42 -13.83 -43.41
N LEU A 269 10.90 -13.30 -42.31
CA LEU A 269 9.71 -13.81 -41.62
C LEU A 269 8.44 -13.19 -42.20
N VAL A 270 7.61 -14.00 -42.92
CA VAL A 270 6.40 -13.55 -43.56
C VAL A 270 5.19 -14.26 -42.93
N GLY A 271 4.09 -13.55 -42.72
CA GLY A 271 2.86 -14.14 -42.17
C GLY A 271 1.86 -13.07 -41.73
N ARG A 272 0.64 -13.50 -41.46
CA ARG A 272 -0.42 -12.63 -40.97
C ARG A 272 -0.07 -11.93 -39.64
N SER A 273 -0.76 -10.82 -39.34
CA SER A 273 -0.66 -10.20 -38.00
C SER A 273 -1.05 -11.23 -36.93
N GLY A 274 -0.27 -11.33 -35.86
CA GLY A 274 -0.49 -12.33 -34.81
C GLY A 274 0.10 -13.72 -35.05
N ALA A 275 0.81 -13.96 -36.19
CA ALA A 275 1.43 -15.26 -36.51
C ALA A 275 2.72 -15.57 -35.72
N GLY A 276 3.05 -14.84 -34.68
CA GLY A 276 4.21 -15.12 -33.82
C GLY A 276 5.57 -14.59 -34.29
N LYS A 277 5.66 -13.82 -35.38
CA LYS A 277 6.93 -13.31 -35.94
C LYS A 277 7.75 -12.52 -34.93
N SER A 278 7.14 -11.54 -34.27
CA SER A 278 7.78 -10.73 -33.21
C SER A 278 8.10 -11.57 -31.98
N THR A 279 7.27 -12.54 -31.65
CA THR A 279 7.50 -13.48 -30.55
C THR A 279 8.75 -14.32 -30.79
N LEU A 280 8.96 -14.79 -32.03
CA LEU A 280 10.15 -15.56 -32.38
C LEU A 280 11.44 -14.73 -32.21
N VAL A 281 11.42 -13.46 -32.62
CA VAL A 281 12.54 -12.52 -32.42
C VAL A 281 12.77 -12.25 -30.93
N ASN A 282 11.70 -12.06 -30.16
CA ASN A 282 11.79 -11.82 -28.71
C ASN A 282 12.36 -13.05 -27.96
N LEU A 283 12.03 -14.26 -28.40
CA LEU A 283 12.60 -15.48 -27.84
C LEU A 283 14.09 -15.64 -28.21
N LEU A 284 14.48 -15.31 -29.45
CA LEU A 284 15.89 -15.31 -29.86
C LEU A 284 16.73 -14.33 -29.04
N LEU A 285 16.16 -13.15 -28.73
CA LEU A 285 16.79 -12.14 -27.86
C LEU A 285 16.65 -12.47 -26.37
N ARG A 286 16.04 -13.61 -26.04
CA ARG A 286 15.76 -14.07 -24.66
C ARG A 286 15.02 -13.02 -23.81
N LEU A 287 14.11 -12.26 -24.43
CA LEU A 287 13.20 -11.36 -23.70
C LEU A 287 12.09 -12.13 -22.96
N HIS A 288 11.90 -13.39 -23.31
CA HIS A 288 11.07 -14.38 -22.63
C HIS A 288 11.84 -15.69 -22.56
N ASP A 289 11.72 -16.42 -21.45
CA ASP A 289 12.20 -17.81 -21.37
C ASP A 289 11.16 -18.76 -21.96
N ILE A 290 11.63 -19.86 -22.51
CA ILE A 290 10.78 -20.94 -23.04
C ILE A 290 10.16 -21.67 -21.84
N PRO A 291 8.82 -21.83 -21.77
CA PRO A 291 8.19 -22.59 -20.69
C PRO A 291 8.69 -24.05 -20.71
N GLN A 292 9.16 -24.51 -19.55
CA GLN A 292 9.64 -25.89 -19.38
C GLN A 292 8.55 -26.82 -18.83
N ASP A 293 7.31 -26.59 -19.17
CA ASP A 293 6.18 -27.38 -18.70
C ASP A 293 6.24 -28.81 -19.30
N GLY A 294 6.65 -29.75 -18.45
CA GLY A 294 6.69 -31.18 -18.82
C GLY A 294 7.72 -31.58 -19.87
N GLY A 295 8.76 -30.79 -20.15
CA GLY A 295 9.87 -31.16 -21.02
C GLY A 295 9.63 -30.94 -22.54
N SER A 296 8.56 -30.23 -22.93
CA SER A 296 8.19 -30.06 -24.36
C SER A 296 8.37 -28.64 -24.91
N GLY A 297 9.06 -27.75 -24.21
CA GLY A 297 9.24 -26.35 -24.65
C GLY A 297 10.18 -26.17 -25.85
N GLY A 298 10.99 -27.15 -26.17
CA GLY A 298 12.04 -27.02 -27.17
C GLY A 298 13.24 -26.20 -26.69
N ARG A 299 14.14 -25.86 -27.61
CA ARG A 299 15.34 -25.09 -27.31
C ARG A 299 15.79 -24.20 -28.47
N ILE A 300 16.51 -23.16 -28.14
CA ILE A 300 17.17 -22.25 -29.09
C ILE A 300 18.67 -22.39 -28.84
N LEU A 301 19.43 -22.72 -29.90
CA LEU A 301 20.88 -22.83 -29.88
C LEU A 301 21.46 -21.73 -30.75
N ILE A 302 22.54 -21.07 -30.29
CA ILE A 302 23.26 -20.00 -30.99
C ILE A 302 24.74 -20.34 -31.03
#